data_24c72dccb4292e177f93a86a48c7a42e
#
_entry.id   24c72dccb4292e177f93a86a48c7a42e
#
_cell.length_a   1.000
_cell.length_b   1.000
_cell.length_c   1.000
_cell.angle_alpha   90.00
_cell.angle_beta   90.00
_cell.angle_gamma   90.00
#
_symmetry.space_group_name_H-M   'P 1'
#
loop_
_entity.id
_entity.type
_entity.pdbx_description
1 polymer ?
#
loop_
_entity_poly.entity_id
_entity_poly.type
_entity_poly.pdbx_seq_one_letter_code
_entity_poly.pdbx_strand_id
1 'polypeptide(L)'
;MDNLVELPDEFVLPRYGGHCLADVMPAVARSLGLDDREWSGRSAPADPMAALPQARHWVVMLVDGMGRNLVEEHASLAPFLTRMNSIPDMTCAVPSTTATSLTCLGTGMEPGHHGTLGYTFRSPEGPIMNALSWANGPDPLTMQASPTAFERLAEHGVETFSIGPTGFVTSGLTQSGLRGPRYLSVRDEDDIDLRAELVADTLRGTTASVSYVYERSLDHVGHGSGCRSAQWRRRLTWTDELVEAIGEVLTPDSALVVTADHGMVDVPDDHMIIAEDQAGLLADVDELGGEPRTRHVYTDHPDEVAERWRSILADRAMVLTADQALHMGLLGKWDPAMRNRLGDVLAFMRGQWAVMTRQMPREMSLIGMHGSLTDDEMLIPLLYCEG
;
A
#
# COMPACT_ATOMS: atom_id res chain seq x y z
N MET A 1 25.65 4.96 -22.83
CA MET A 1 25.36 6.29 -22.23
C MET A 1 24.03 6.13 -21.57
N ASP A 2 24.02 6.09 -20.24
CA ASP A 2 22.80 5.94 -19.46
C ASP A 2 21.94 7.18 -19.73
N ASN A 3 20.89 7.02 -20.53
CA ASN A 3 19.85 8.04 -20.63
C ASN A 3 19.18 8.08 -19.24
N LEU A 4 19.61 9.03 -18.40
CA LEU A 4 18.91 9.35 -17.17
C LEU A 4 17.46 9.70 -17.56
N VAL A 5 16.53 8.87 -17.15
CA VAL A 5 15.10 9.17 -17.33
C VAL A 5 14.78 10.33 -16.40
N GLU A 6 14.31 11.43 -16.96
CA GLU A 6 13.91 12.62 -16.20
C GLU A 6 12.62 12.28 -15.40
N LEU A 7 12.66 12.49 -14.10
CA LEU A 7 11.50 12.27 -13.23
C LEU A 7 10.52 13.44 -13.41
N PRO A 8 9.24 13.19 -13.75
CA PRO A 8 8.23 14.25 -13.80
C PRO A 8 8.09 14.96 -12.43
N ASP A 9 7.85 16.28 -12.45
CA ASP A 9 7.80 17.11 -11.24
C ASP A 9 6.72 16.65 -10.23
N GLU A 10 5.60 16.09 -10.72
CA GLU A 10 4.52 15.56 -9.88
C GLU A 10 4.80 14.15 -9.31
N PHE A 11 5.91 13.51 -9.69
CA PHE A 11 6.23 12.17 -9.23
C PHE A 11 7.07 12.20 -7.94
N VAL A 12 6.68 11.37 -7.01
CA VAL A 12 7.36 11.16 -5.74
C VAL A 12 7.97 9.76 -5.71
N LEU A 13 9.28 9.70 -5.52
CA LEU A 13 9.97 8.42 -5.31
C LEU A 13 9.70 7.87 -3.93
N PRO A 14 9.62 6.54 -3.76
CA PRO A 14 9.45 5.92 -2.45
C PRO A 14 10.64 6.22 -1.55
N ARG A 15 10.37 6.54 -0.29
CA ARG A 15 11.41 6.94 0.68
C ARG A 15 11.74 5.77 1.61
N TYR A 16 12.11 4.64 1.02
CA TYR A 16 12.54 3.46 1.77
C TYR A 16 13.68 3.80 2.73
N GLY A 17 13.63 3.23 3.93
CA GLY A 17 14.67 3.44 4.92
C GLY A 17 14.38 4.53 5.94
N GLY A 18 13.12 4.85 6.22
CA GLY A 18 12.74 5.75 7.30
C GLY A 18 11.44 6.51 7.08
N HIS A 19 11.04 6.77 5.84
CA HIS A 19 9.81 7.51 5.51
C HIS A 19 8.91 6.73 4.54
N CYS A 20 8.86 5.41 4.66
CA CYS A 20 8.00 4.55 3.86
C CYS A 20 7.11 3.71 4.76
N LEU A 21 5.96 3.28 4.25
CA LEU A 21 5.05 2.38 4.95
C LEU A 21 5.74 1.10 5.44
N ALA A 22 6.73 0.57 4.71
CA ALA A 22 7.55 -0.57 5.12
C ALA A 22 8.33 -0.34 6.42
N ASP A 23 8.53 0.92 6.83
CA ASP A 23 9.29 1.28 8.01
C ASP A 23 8.43 1.36 9.29
N VAL A 24 7.08 1.33 9.17
CA VAL A 24 6.15 1.54 10.29
C VAL A 24 6.25 0.41 11.32
N MET A 25 6.10 -0.86 10.91
CA MET A 25 6.18 -1.99 11.85
C MET A 25 7.57 -2.15 12.49
N PRO A 26 8.68 -1.98 11.77
CA PRO A 26 10.01 -1.86 12.39
C PRO A 26 10.11 -0.74 13.43
N ALA A 27 9.52 0.43 13.19
CA ALA A 27 9.50 1.53 14.16
C ALA A 27 8.68 1.20 15.42
N VAL A 28 7.53 0.56 15.26
CA VAL A 28 6.72 0.04 16.37
C VAL A 28 7.51 -0.98 17.20
N ALA A 29 8.22 -1.90 16.56
CA ALA A 29 9.08 -2.87 17.26
C ALA A 29 10.17 -2.19 18.08
N ARG A 30 10.85 -1.17 17.53
CA ARG A 30 11.84 -0.38 18.30
C ARG A 30 11.22 0.33 19.49
N SER A 31 10.03 0.89 19.34
CA SER A 31 9.27 1.51 20.43
C SER A 31 8.97 0.52 21.57
N LEU A 32 8.79 -0.75 21.25
CA LEU A 32 8.67 -1.85 22.21
C LEU A 32 10.02 -2.32 22.80
N GLY A 33 11.13 -1.69 22.42
CA GLY A 33 12.47 -2.04 22.87
C GLY A 33 13.12 -3.22 22.14
N LEU A 34 12.56 -3.63 21.00
CA LEU A 34 13.07 -4.74 20.20
C LEU A 34 14.11 -4.27 19.16
N ASP A 35 15.06 -5.13 18.81
CA ASP A 35 16.03 -4.86 17.76
C ASP A 35 15.42 -5.19 16.39
N ASP A 36 15.19 -4.16 15.57
CA ASP A 36 14.59 -4.30 14.23
C ASP A 36 15.62 -4.52 13.11
N ARG A 37 16.91 -4.49 13.41
CA ARG A 37 17.98 -4.64 12.41
C ARG A 37 17.91 -5.96 11.65
N GLU A 38 17.44 -7.01 12.30
CA GLU A 38 17.21 -8.31 11.67
C GLU A 38 16.03 -8.30 10.68
N TRP A 39 15.10 -7.35 10.82
CA TRP A 39 13.87 -7.27 10.00
C TRP A 39 14.09 -6.47 8.72
N SER A 40 14.75 -5.33 8.85
CA SER A 40 14.96 -4.41 7.73
C SER A 40 16.22 -4.70 6.92
N GLY A 41 17.16 -5.46 7.48
CA GLY A 41 18.49 -5.65 6.90
C GLY A 41 19.29 -4.36 6.80
N ARG A 42 18.95 -3.34 7.60
CA ARG A 42 19.51 -1.99 7.56
C ARG A 42 20.43 -1.74 8.75
N SER A 43 21.60 -1.14 8.48
CA SER A 43 22.38 -0.45 9.51
C SER A 43 21.72 0.90 9.75
N ALA A 44 21.23 1.15 10.96
CA ALA A 44 20.43 2.30 11.34
C ALA A 44 21.04 3.65 10.88
N PRO A 45 20.41 4.38 9.93
CA PRO A 45 20.60 5.83 9.81
C PRO A 45 19.74 6.56 10.86
N ALA A 46 19.95 7.86 10.99
CA ALA A 46 19.07 8.71 11.80
C ALA A 46 17.62 8.48 11.36
N ASP A 47 16.82 7.90 12.26
CA ASP A 47 15.51 7.38 11.94
C ASP A 47 14.44 8.43 12.30
N PRO A 48 13.74 9.01 11.32
CA PRO A 48 12.69 9.98 11.59
C PRO A 48 11.53 9.39 12.39
N MET A 49 11.32 8.07 12.36
CA MET A 49 10.33 7.39 13.19
C MET A 49 10.80 7.14 14.64
N ALA A 50 12.02 7.55 15.01
CA ALA A 50 12.43 7.61 16.42
C ALA A 50 11.57 8.58 17.25
N ALA A 51 10.74 9.40 16.61
CA ALA A 51 9.77 10.27 17.28
C ALA A 51 8.53 9.52 17.79
N LEU A 52 8.30 8.26 17.42
CA LEU A 52 7.21 7.49 17.98
C LEU A 52 7.41 7.29 19.49
N PRO A 53 6.35 7.42 20.30
CA PRO A 53 6.45 7.30 21.76
C PRO A 53 6.84 5.87 22.18
N GLN A 54 7.29 5.73 23.43
CA GLN A 54 7.46 4.42 24.05
C GLN A 54 6.10 3.97 24.57
N ALA A 55 5.60 2.85 24.09
CA ALA A 55 4.33 2.29 24.54
C ALA A 55 4.44 0.78 24.68
N ARG A 56 3.64 0.20 25.59
CA ARG A 56 3.55 -1.26 25.78
C ARG A 56 2.58 -1.88 24.77
N HIS A 57 1.54 -1.14 24.43
CA HIS A 57 0.49 -1.59 23.53
C HIS A 57 0.40 -0.65 22.33
N TRP A 58 0.44 -1.21 21.15
CA TRP A 58 0.31 -0.44 19.91
C TRP A 58 -0.95 -0.80 19.15
N VAL A 59 -1.65 0.22 18.70
CA VAL A 59 -2.69 0.10 17.67
C VAL A 59 -2.12 0.69 16.38
N VAL A 60 -2.00 -0.11 15.35
CA VAL A 60 -1.57 0.30 14.01
C VAL A 60 -2.81 0.25 13.11
N MET A 61 -3.42 1.41 12.87
CA MET A 61 -4.58 1.53 12.01
C MET A 61 -4.17 1.93 10.62
N LEU A 62 -4.54 1.14 9.62
CA LEU A 62 -4.39 1.46 8.23
C LEU A 62 -5.76 1.74 7.61
N VAL A 63 -5.89 2.92 7.01
CA VAL A 63 -7.07 3.36 6.26
C VAL A 63 -6.73 3.34 4.79
N ASP A 64 -7.35 2.42 4.05
CA ASP A 64 -7.14 2.21 2.62
C ASP A 64 -7.52 3.46 1.80
N GLY A 65 -6.63 3.88 0.92
CA GLY A 65 -6.84 5.01 0.02
C GLY A 65 -6.86 6.40 0.68
N MET A 66 -6.44 6.49 1.96
CA MET A 66 -6.42 7.77 2.70
C MET A 66 -5.13 8.56 2.39
N GLY A 67 -4.98 9.05 1.17
CA GLY A 67 -3.84 9.88 0.77
C GLY A 67 -3.71 11.15 1.60
N ARG A 68 -2.47 11.57 1.88
CA ARG A 68 -2.18 12.78 2.68
C ARG A 68 -2.83 14.01 2.07
N ASN A 69 -2.66 14.25 0.79
CA ASN A 69 -3.19 15.42 0.11
C ASN A 69 -4.72 15.52 0.19
N LEU A 70 -5.42 14.37 0.10
CA LEU A 70 -6.88 14.30 0.24
C LEU A 70 -7.35 14.65 1.66
N VAL A 71 -6.64 14.19 2.69
CA VAL A 71 -6.95 14.53 4.09
C VAL A 71 -6.70 16.01 4.35
N GLU A 72 -5.59 16.56 3.88
CA GLU A 72 -5.25 17.98 4.01
C GLU A 72 -6.27 18.89 3.29
N GLU A 73 -6.68 18.52 2.07
CA GLU A 73 -7.73 19.23 1.30
C GLU A 73 -9.08 19.27 2.06
N HIS A 74 -9.36 18.22 2.83
CA HIS A 74 -10.63 18.04 3.54
C HIS A 74 -10.48 18.07 5.08
N ALA A 75 -9.44 18.73 5.60
CA ALA A 75 -9.08 18.74 7.02
C ALA A 75 -10.24 19.11 7.98
N SER A 76 -11.16 19.98 7.54
CA SER A 76 -12.34 20.36 8.32
C SER A 76 -13.36 19.22 8.54
N LEU A 77 -13.27 18.14 7.76
CA LEU A 77 -14.11 16.94 7.87
C LEU A 77 -13.48 15.84 8.71
N ALA A 78 -12.21 16.01 9.09
CA ALA A 78 -11.43 15.07 9.87
C ALA A 78 -10.72 15.76 11.05
N PRO A 79 -11.47 16.38 11.99
CA PRO A 79 -10.89 17.18 13.04
C PRO A 79 -10.05 16.37 14.04
N PHE A 80 -10.34 15.09 14.26
CA PHE A 80 -9.52 14.26 15.15
C PHE A 80 -8.18 13.93 14.49
N LEU A 81 -8.17 13.42 13.26
CA LEU A 81 -6.96 13.15 12.50
C LEU A 81 -6.05 14.39 12.41
N THR A 82 -6.64 15.56 12.20
CA THR A 82 -5.91 16.83 12.08
C THR A 82 -5.21 17.26 13.38
N ARG A 83 -5.71 16.83 14.55
CA ARG A 83 -5.13 17.15 15.86
C ARG A 83 -4.03 16.19 16.30
N MET A 84 -3.93 15.02 15.68
CA MET A 84 -2.89 14.03 16.00
C MET A 84 -1.49 14.58 15.71
N ASN A 85 -0.49 14.09 16.42
CA ASN A 85 0.90 14.33 16.06
C ASN A 85 1.19 13.69 14.71
N SER A 86 2.10 14.26 13.93
CA SER A 86 2.43 13.72 12.59
C SER A 86 3.93 13.54 12.38
N ILE A 87 4.27 12.49 11.66
CA ILE A 87 5.59 12.32 11.05
C ILE A 87 5.44 12.71 9.58
N PRO A 88 6.14 13.76 9.13
CA PRO A 88 5.98 14.27 7.77
C PRO A 88 6.64 13.37 6.73
N ASP A 89 6.33 13.64 5.48
CA ASP A 89 7.03 13.11 4.32
C ASP A 89 6.99 11.60 4.10
N MET A 90 5.97 10.94 4.64
CA MET A 90 5.77 9.52 4.44
C MET A 90 5.31 9.19 3.01
N THR A 91 5.83 8.10 2.48
CA THR A 91 5.39 7.54 1.21
C THR A 91 4.87 6.11 1.39
N CYS A 92 3.96 5.70 0.50
CA CYS A 92 3.70 4.29 0.30
C CYS A 92 4.82 3.62 -0.52
N ALA A 93 4.63 2.35 -0.86
CA ALA A 93 5.53 1.61 -1.73
C ALA A 93 5.15 1.76 -3.21
N VAL A 94 5.98 1.23 -4.12
CA VAL A 94 5.73 1.22 -5.57
C VAL A 94 5.49 -0.22 -6.04
N PRO A 95 4.41 -0.42 -6.84
CA PRO A 95 3.35 0.53 -7.17
C PRO A 95 2.50 0.93 -5.95
N SER A 96 1.86 2.11 -6.00
CA SER A 96 1.01 2.64 -4.92
C SER A 96 -0.35 1.92 -4.90
N THR A 97 -0.35 0.67 -4.44
CA THR A 97 -1.50 -0.23 -4.48
C THR A 97 -1.59 -1.07 -3.21
N THR A 98 -2.81 -1.39 -2.79
CA THR A 98 -3.13 -2.12 -1.55
C THR A 98 -2.27 -3.37 -1.37
N ALA A 99 -2.19 -4.24 -2.38
CA ALA A 99 -1.51 -5.53 -2.23
C ALA A 99 -0.01 -5.36 -1.91
N THR A 100 0.67 -4.46 -2.59
CA THR A 100 2.09 -4.15 -2.38
C THR A 100 2.28 -3.49 -1.02
N SER A 101 1.50 -2.47 -0.72
CA SER A 101 1.62 -1.67 0.50
C SER A 101 1.28 -2.47 1.77
N LEU A 102 0.21 -3.27 1.77
CA LEU A 102 -0.12 -4.14 2.91
C LEU A 102 0.97 -5.19 3.16
N THR A 103 1.56 -5.73 2.09
CA THR A 103 2.68 -6.66 2.24
C THR A 103 3.92 -5.94 2.80
N CYS A 104 4.20 -4.70 2.38
CA CYS A 104 5.26 -3.88 2.97
C CYS A 104 5.04 -3.64 4.47
N LEU A 105 3.84 -3.21 4.87
CA LEU A 105 3.50 -3.00 6.27
C LEU A 105 3.68 -4.29 7.08
N GLY A 106 3.05 -5.38 6.62
CA GLY A 106 2.99 -6.62 7.37
C GLY A 106 4.31 -7.38 7.43
N THR A 107 5.27 -7.12 6.54
CA THR A 107 6.59 -7.77 6.55
C THR A 107 7.72 -6.86 7.03
N GLY A 108 7.53 -5.54 6.98
CA GLY A 108 8.61 -4.57 7.19
C GLY A 108 9.64 -4.57 6.05
N MET A 109 9.28 -5.10 4.88
CA MET A 109 10.19 -5.25 3.74
C MET A 109 9.72 -4.43 2.53
N GLU A 110 10.64 -4.15 1.63
CA GLU A 110 10.42 -3.45 0.38
C GLU A 110 9.88 -4.39 -0.72
N PRO A 111 9.15 -3.89 -1.73
CA PRO A 111 8.50 -4.70 -2.76
C PRO A 111 9.45 -5.66 -3.48
N GLY A 112 10.66 -5.20 -3.81
CA GLY A 112 11.68 -5.99 -4.47
C GLY A 112 12.18 -7.19 -3.64
N HIS A 113 11.91 -7.21 -2.33
CA HIS A 113 12.27 -8.31 -1.45
C HIS A 113 11.10 -9.28 -1.23
N HIS A 114 9.89 -8.76 -0.92
CA HIS A 114 8.73 -9.64 -0.65
C HIS A 114 8.02 -10.11 -1.92
N GLY A 115 8.24 -9.47 -3.05
CA GLY A 115 7.81 -9.92 -4.37
C GLY A 115 6.30 -9.79 -4.67
N THR A 116 5.54 -9.02 -3.89
CA THR A 116 4.17 -8.60 -4.25
C THR A 116 4.30 -7.27 -4.99
N LEU A 117 4.20 -7.31 -6.31
CA LEU A 117 4.61 -6.22 -7.19
C LEU A 117 3.46 -5.49 -7.87
N GLY A 118 2.24 -5.57 -7.33
CA GLY A 118 1.08 -4.88 -7.88
C GLY A 118 -0.25 -5.57 -7.57
N TYR A 119 -1.33 -5.04 -8.14
CA TYR A 119 -2.67 -5.64 -8.11
C TYR A 119 -2.70 -6.93 -8.91
N THR A 120 -2.15 -6.90 -10.15
CA THR A 120 -1.94 -8.08 -10.98
C THR A 120 -0.51 -8.13 -11.51
N PHE A 121 0.13 -9.30 -11.41
CA PHE A 121 1.50 -9.52 -11.90
C PHE A 121 1.72 -11.02 -12.12
N ARG A 122 2.79 -11.42 -12.80
CA ARG A 122 3.11 -12.85 -12.98
C ARG A 122 3.37 -13.51 -11.62
N SER A 123 2.70 -14.61 -11.36
CA SER A 123 2.97 -15.44 -10.19
C SER A 123 4.34 -16.10 -10.30
N PRO A 124 4.91 -16.62 -9.20
CA PRO A 124 6.14 -17.43 -9.28
C PRO A 124 6.04 -18.61 -10.25
N GLU A 125 4.82 -19.14 -10.47
CA GLU A 125 4.54 -20.29 -11.33
C GLU A 125 4.24 -19.91 -12.79
N GLY A 126 4.14 -18.63 -13.10
CA GLY A 126 4.08 -18.10 -14.46
C GLY A 126 2.84 -17.28 -14.84
N PRO A 127 1.58 -17.72 -14.61
CA PRO A 127 0.43 -16.95 -15.08
C PRO A 127 0.23 -15.65 -14.28
N ILE A 128 -0.43 -14.66 -14.93
CA ILE A 128 -0.86 -13.45 -14.23
C ILE A 128 -1.81 -13.82 -13.08
N MET A 129 -1.44 -13.43 -11.87
CA MET A 129 -2.26 -13.58 -10.67
C MET A 129 -2.91 -12.24 -10.32
N ASN A 130 -4.01 -12.29 -9.57
CA ASN A 130 -4.61 -11.14 -8.91
C ASN A 130 -4.38 -11.25 -7.40
N ALA A 131 -3.64 -10.31 -6.85
CA ALA A 131 -3.19 -10.36 -5.45
C ALA A 131 -4.33 -10.15 -4.43
N LEU A 132 -5.43 -9.48 -4.79
CA LEU A 132 -6.56 -9.28 -3.88
C LEU A 132 -7.52 -10.48 -3.87
N SER A 133 -7.91 -10.97 -5.05
CA SER A 133 -8.80 -12.14 -5.15
C SER A 133 -8.06 -13.46 -5.03
N TRP A 134 -6.75 -13.43 -5.10
CA TRP A 134 -5.83 -14.58 -5.16
C TRP A 134 -6.06 -15.50 -6.37
N ALA A 135 -6.76 -15.02 -7.40
CA ALA A 135 -6.95 -15.76 -8.63
C ALA A 135 -5.60 -16.04 -9.29
N ASN A 136 -5.35 -17.31 -9.62
CA ASN A 136 -4.06 -17.84 -10.13
C ASN A 136 -2.87 -17.63 -9.16
N GLY A 137 -3.13 -17.30 -7.90
CA GLY A 137 -2.08 -17.19 -6.89
C GLY A 137 -1.61 -18.57 -6.42
N PRO A 138 -0.31 -18.72 -6.12
CA PRO A 138 0.25 -19.94 -5.53
C PRO A 138 -0.17 -20.05 -4.06
N ASP A 139 0.32 -21.09 -3.37
CA ASP A 139 0.26 -21.11 -1.91
C ASP A 139 0.83 -19.80 -1.34
N PRO A 140 0.11 -19.13 -0.40
CA PRO A 140 0.52 -17.83 0.14
C PRO A 140 1.93 -17.83 0.77
N LEU A 141 2.36 -18.95 1.38
CA LEU A 141 3.70 -19.08 1.92
C LEU A 141 4.77 -19.27 0.84
N THR A 142 4.40 -19.83 -0.30
CA THR A 142 5.28 -19.89 -1.48
C THR A 142 5.41 -18.50 -2.12
N MET A 143 4.31 -17.72 -2.11
CA MET A 143 4.31 -16.37 -2.65
C MET A 143 5.25 -15.45 -1.86
N GLN A 144 5.18 -15.50 -0.52
CA GLN A 144 6.00 -14.70 0.38
C GLN A 144 6.42 -15.59 1.58
N ALA A 145 7.65 -16.11 1.54
CA ALA A 145 8.16 -17.07 2.50
C ALA A 145 8.81 -16.43 3.75
N SER A 146 9.20 -15.16 3.68
CA SER A 146 9.84 -14.48 4.80
C SER A 146 8.87 -14.29 5.96
N PRO A 147 9.32 -14.41 7.22
CA PRO A 147 8.47 -14.11 8.38
C PRO A 147 7.90 -12.70 8.30
N THR A 148 6.63 -12.54 8.69
CA THR A 148 6.02 -11.22 8.83
C THR A 148 6.55 -10.49 10.06
N ALA A 149 6.33 -9.19 10.14
CA ALA A 149 6.60 -8.40 11.34
C ALA A 149 5.81 -8.94 12.56
N PHE A 150 4.59 -9.39 12.33
CA PHE A 150 3.74 -9.98 13.39
C PHE A 150 4.29 -11.31 13.92
N GLU A 151 4.77 -12.19 13.04
CA GLU A 151 5.43 -13.44 13.45
C GLU A 151 6.69 -13.15 14.26
N ARG A 152 7.52 -12.18 13.82
CA ARG A 152 8.72 -11.75 14.56
C ARG A 152 8.40 -11.14 15.92
N LEU A 153 7.36 -10.30 16.01
CA LEU A 153 6.87 -9.76 17.28
C LEU A 153 6.45 -10.90 18.23
N ALA A 154 5.70 -11.89 17.72
CA ALA A 154 5.29 -13.05 18.51
C ALA A 154 6.45 -13.89 19.01
N GLU A 155 7.52 -14.07 18.22
CA GLU A 155 8.78 -14.73 18.65
C GLU A 155 9.45 -14.01 19.84
N HIS A 156 9.22 -12.69 19.98
CA HIS A 156 9.71 -11.89 21.12
C HIS A 156 8.69 -11.76 22.27
N GLY A 157 7.61 -12.55 22.23
CA GLY A 157 6.60 -12.57 23.30
C GLY A 157 5.60 -11.42 23.26
N VAL A 158 5.48 -10.71 22.12
CA VAL A 158 4.45 -9.68 21.90
C VAL A 158 3.20 -10.35 21.36
N GLU A 159 2.04 -10.09 21.98
CA GLU A 159 0.75 -10.55 21.45
C GLU A 159 0.38 -9.73 20.22
N THR A 160 -0.04 -10.41 19.14
CA THR A 160 -0.43 -9.76 17.90
C THR A 160 -1.87 -10.03 17.52
N PHE A 161 -2.59 -8.98 17.13
CA PHE A 161 -4.00 -9.04 16.75
C PHE A 161 -4.20 -8.35 15.39
N SER A 162 -5.20 -8.84 14.64
CA SER A 162 -5.67 -8.21 13.40
C SER A 162 -7.18 -8.01 13.51
N ILE A 163 -7.66 -6.78 13.36
CA ILE A 163 -9.07 -6.39 13.44
C ILE A 163 -9.50 -5.90 12.06
N GLY A 164 -10.41 -6.61 11.43
CA GLY A 164 -10.84 -6.28 10.07
C GLY A 164 -12.00 -7.13 9.57
N PRO A 165 -12.40 -6.93 8.29
CA PRO A 165 -13.54 -7.62 7.70
C PRO A 165 -13.44 -9.14 7.78
N THR A 166 -14.55 -9.82 8.11
CA THR A 166 -14.61 -11.29 8.21
C THR A 166 -14.14 -12.00 6.95
N GLY A 167 -14.40 -11.42 5.76
CA GLY A 167 -14.00 -12.01 4.48
C GLY A 167 -12.49 -12.09 4.26
N PHE A 168 -11.69 -11.37 5.04
CA PHE A 168 -10.22 -11.34 4.87
C PHE A 168 -9.46 -12.31 5.78
N VAL A 169 -10.13 -12.97 6.74
CA VAL A 169 -9.50 -13.94 7.65
C VAL A 169 -8.64 -14.98 6.92
N THR A 170 -9.13 -15.48 5.79
CA THR A 170 -8.47 -16.52 5.01
C THR A 170 -8.07 -16.05 3.61
N SER A 171 -8.05 -14.74 3.35
CA SER A 171 -7.62 -14.25 2.03
C SER A 171 -6.15 -14.56 1.79
N GLY A 172 -5.81 -14.82 0.53
CA GLY A 172 -4.43 -15.13 0.16
C GLY A 172 -3.46 -14.00 0.52
N LEU A 173 -3.88 -12.74 0.37
CA LEU A 173 -3.06 -11.59 0.76
C LEU A 173 -2.81 -11.56 2.28
N THR A 174 -3.85 -11.81 3.11
CA THR A 174 -3.69 -11.90 4.57
C THR A 174 -2.72 -13.03 4.94
N GLN A 175 -2.87 -14.20 4.33
CA GLN A 175 -2.02 -15.35 4.61
C GLN A 175 -0.59 -15.19 4.05
N SER A 176 -0.39 -14.36 3.05
CA SER A 176 0.93 -14.04 2.49
C SER A 176 1.65 -12.95 3.29
N GLY A 177 1.07 -11.75 3.36
CA GLY A 177 1.74 -10.55 3.87
C GLY A 177 1.42 -10.16 5.31
N LEU A 178 0.31 -10.65 5.89
CA LEU A 178 -0.23 -10.20 7.19
C LEU A 178 -0.46 -11.35 8.18
N ARG A 179 0.10 -12.53 7.93
CA ARG A 179 -0.09 -13.71 8.80
C ARG A 179 0.59 -13.53 10.15
N GLY A 180 0.17 -14.32 11.12
CA GLY A 180 0.69 -14.36 12.49
C GLY A 180 -0.30 -13.87 13.54
N PRO A 181 -1.02 -12.75 13.37
CA PRO A 181 -1.92 -12.23 14.36
C PRO A 181 -3.14 -13.14 14.60
N ARG A 182 -3.64 -13.12 15.84
CA ARG A 182 -5.00 -13.59 16.13
C ARG A 182 -6.00 -12.65 15.46
N TYR A 183 -6.80 -13.18 14.53
CA TYR A 183 -7.76 -12.38 13.78
C TYR A 183 -9.08 -12.21 14.55
N LEU A 184 -9.46 -10.97 14.81
CA LEU A 184 -10.71 -10.53 15.41
C LEU A 184 -11.60 -9.97 14.31
N SER A 185 -12.54 -10.77 13.82
CA SER A 185 -13.30 -10.42 12.63
C SER A 185 -14.47 -9.48 12.93
N VAL A 186 -14.62 -8.46 12.08
CA VAL A 186 -15.74 -7.51 12.08
C VAL A 186 -16.73 -7.92 10.99
N ARG A 187 -18.00 -8.12 11.37
CA ARG A 187 -19.07 -8.46 10.42
C ARG A 187 -19.76 -7.24 9.86
N ASP A 188 -20.04 -6.29 10.74
CA ASP A 188 -20.58 -4.98 10.38
C ASP A 188 -19.43 -3.97 10.42
N GLU A 189 -18.92 -3.61 9.25
CA GLU A 189 -17.77 -2.71 9.13
C GLU A 189 -18.13 -1.28 9.53
N ASP A 190 -19.41 -0.91 9.59
CA ASP A 190 -19.89 0.40 10.00
C ASP A 190 -20.10 0.51 11.52
N ASP A 191 -19.96 -0.58 12.29
CA ASP A 191 -20.09 -0.59 13.73
C ASP A 191 -18.80 -0.08 14.41
N ILE A 192 -18.77 1.23 14.68
CA ILE A 192 -17.66 1.93 15.35
C ILE A 192 -17.45 1.39 16.76
N ASP A 193 -18.54 1.23 17.52
CA ASP A 193 -18.48 0.80 18.93
C ASP A 193 -17.87 -0.60 19.06
N LEU A 194 -18.30 -1.54 18.22
CA LEU A 194 -17.71 -2.87 18.18
C LEU A 194 -16.22 -2.84 17.86
N ARG A 195 -15.81 -2.02 16.90
CA ARG A 195 -14.39 -1.91 16.50
C ARG A 195 -13.55 -1.33 17.64
N ALA A 196 -14.03 -0.28 18.31
CA ALA A 196 -13.37 0.31 19.48
C ALA A 196 -13.31 -0.67 20.65
N GLU A 197 -14.39 -1.44 20.91
CA GLU A 197 -14.43 -2.49 21.95
C GLU A 197 -13.39 -3.59 21.68
N LEU A 198 -13.29 -4.07 20.44
CA LEU A 198 -12.29 -5.07 20.04
C LEU A 198 -10.86 -4.55 20.26
N VAL A 199 -10.59 -3.28 19.94
CA VAL A 199 -9.30 -2.65 20.25
C VAL A 199 -9.08 -2.59 21.75
N ALA A 200 -10.04 -2.09 22.54
CA ALA A 200 -9.94 -2.03 24.00
C ALA A 200 -9.61 -3.39 24.63
N ASP A 201 -10.18 -4.47 24.10
CA ASP A 201 -9.90 -5.83 24.58
C ASP A 201 -8.43 -6.25 24.37
N THR A 202 -7.80 -5.81 23.27
CA THR A 202 -6.38 -6.10 23.00
C THR A 202 -5.40 -5.31 23.87
N LEU A 203 -5.87 -4.25 24.53
CA LEU A 203 -5.06 -3.39 25.40
C LEU A 203 -5.09 -3.80 26.89
N ARG A 204 -5.93 -4.77 27.28
CA ARG A 204 -6.17 -5.12 28.70
C ARG A 204 -5.11 -6.04 29.31
N GLY A 205 -4.18 -6.55 28.53
CA GLY A 205 -3.16 -7.49 28.99
C GLY A 205 -2.00 -6.83 29.75
N THR A 206 -1.21 -7.64 30.45
CA THR A 206 0.08 -7.21 31.01
C THR A 206 1.25 -7.48 30.05
N THR A 207 1.02 -8.29 29.03
CA THR A 207 1.95 -8.59 27.95
C THR A 207 1.87 -7.50 26.90
N ALA A 208 3.01 -7.07 26.35
CA ALA A 208 3.03 -6.12 25.24
C ALA A 208 2.21 -6.63 24.05
N SER A 209 1.51 -5.73 23.37
CA SER A 209 0.68 -6.13 22.22
C SER A 209 0.79 -5.16 21.05
N VAL A 210 0.54 -5.68 19.84
CA VAL A 210 0.37 -4.91 18.61
C VAL A 210 -0.91 -5.35 17.92
N SER A 211 -1.84 -4.41 17.74
CA SER A 211 -3.12 -4.61 17.08
C SER A 211 -3.14 -3.88 15.74
N TYR A 212 -3.23 -4.62 14.65
CA TYR A 212 -3.45 -4.08 13.32
C TYR A 212 -4.95 -3.91 13.07
N VAL A 213 -5.37 -2.70 12.73
CA VAL A 213 -6.77 -2.37 12.40
C VAL A 213 -6.84 -1.95 10.95
N TYR A 214 -7.67 -2.62 10.16
CA TYR A 214 -7.82 -2.30 8.74
C TYR A 214 -9.19 -1.71 8.43
N GLU A 215 -9.20 -0.57 7.73
CA GLU A 215 -10.38 0.13 7.26
C GLU A 215 -10.29 0.35 5.74
N ARG A 216 -11.23 -0.24 4.98
CA ARG A 216 -11.19 -0.25 3.51
C ARG A 216 -12.21 0.63 2.82
N SER A 217 -13.14 1.18 3.57
CA SER A 217 -14.35 1.73 2.95
C SER A 217 -14.13 3.08 2.26
N LEU A 218 -13.09 3.82 2.68
CA LEU A 218 -12.75 5.10 2.06
C LEU A 218 -12.27 4.89 0.62
N ASP A 219 -11.36 3.93 0.40
CA ASP A 219 -10.91 3.51 -0.91
C ASP A 219 -12.06 2.98 -1.78
N HIS A 220 -12.86 2.07 -1.22
CA HIS A 220 -14.00 1.48 -1.92
C HIS A 220 -14.98 2.54 -2.43
N VAL A 221 -15.28 3.56 -1.62
CA VAL A 221 -16.12 4.70 -2.02
C VAL A 221 -15.41 5.55 -3.07
N GLY A 222 -14.12 5.75 -2.95
CA GLY A 222 -13.31 6.46 -3.94
C GLY A 222 -13.37 5.80 -5.31
N HIS A 223 -13.17 4.50 -5.38
CA HIS A 223 -13.29 3.74 -6.63
C HIS A 223 -14.66 3.87 -7.29
N GLY A 224 -15.75 3.82 -6.51
CA GLY A 224 -17.11 3.83 -7.05
C GLY A 224 -17.69 5.20 -7.30
N SER A 225 -17.24 6.25 -6.63
CA SER A 225 -17.84 7.58 -6.63
C SER A 225 -16.87 8.73 -6.89
N GLY A 226 -15.57 8.45 -6.88
CA GLY A 226 -14.50 9.44 -6.92
C GLY A 226 -14.06 9.91 -5.54
N CYS A 227 -12.77 10.17 -5.39
CA CYS A 227 -12.15 10.57 -4.12
C CYS A 227 -12.44 12.03 -3.72
N ARG A 228 -13.09 12.82 -4.57
CA ARG A 228 -13.57 14.18 -4.26
C ARG A 228 -15.12 14.29 -4.24
N SER A 229 -15.83 13.15 -4.22
CA SER A 229 -17.28 13.09 -4.18
C SER A 229 -17.88 13.45 -2.82
N ALA A 230 -19.18 13.75 -2.79
CA ALA A 230 -19.89 13.92 -1.51
C ALA A 230 -19.96 12.63 -0.70
N GLN A 231 -19.95 11.46 -1.35
CA GLN A 231 -19.94 10.15 -0.72
C GLN A 231 -18.61 9.92 0.00
N TRP A 232 -17.50 10.21 -0.68
CA TRP A 232 -16.16 10.09 -0.12
C TRP A 232 -15.98 11.03 1.08
N ARG A 233 -16.40 12.29 0.98
CA ARG A 233 -16.33 13.25 2.10
C ARG A 233 -17.10 12.77 3.34
N ARG A 234 -18.31 12.20 3.14
CA ARG A 234 -19.05 11.60 4.28
C ARG A 234 -18.31 10.42 4.88
N ARG A 235 -17.66 9.61 4.04
CA ARG A 235 -16.89 8.47 4.52
C ARG A 235 -15.63 8.91 5.27
N LEU A 236 -14.97 9.98 4.86
CA LEU A 236 -13.85 10.56 5.60
C LEU A 236 -14.29 11.03 7.00
N THR A 237 -15.44 11.70 7.12
CA THR A 237 -15.99 12.08 8.45
C THR A 237 -16.24 10.84 9.32
N TRP A 238 -16.84 9.82 8.77
CA TRP A 238 -17.05 8.55 9.49
C TRP A 238 -15.73 7.87 9.88
N THR A 239 -14.73 7.94 9.02
CA THR A 239 -13.38 7.41 9.32
C THR A 239 -12.74 8.19 10.49
N ASP A 240 -12.88 9.50 10.52
CA ASP A 240 -12.41 10.34 11.62
C ASP A 240 -13.11 9.98 12.96
N GLU A 241 -14.43 9.76 12.94
CA GLU A 241 -15.21 9.29 14.09
C GLU A 241 -14.73 7.92 14.60
N LEU A 242 -14.40 6.99 13.68
CA LEU A 242 -13.83 5.70 14.05
C LEU A 242 -12.45 5.84 14.69
N VAL A 243 -11.59 6.68 14.14
CA VAL A 243 -10.24 6.92 14.70
C VAL A 243 -10.35 7.58 16.08
N GLU A 244 -11.29 8.54 16.27
CA GLU A 244 -11.57 9.16 17.55
C GLU A 244 -12.03 8.15 18.59
N ALA A 245 -12.99 7.28 18.25
CA ALA A 245 -13.48 6.22 19.14
C ALA A 245 -12.37 5.22 19.54
N ILE A 246 -11.46 4.90 18.63
CA ILE A 246 -10.27 4.08 18.95
C ILE A 246 -9.32 4.85 19.86
N GLY A 247 -9.12 6.15 19.62
CA GLY A 247 -8.31 7.02 20.48
C GLY A 247 -8.84 7.11 21.92
N GLU A 248 -10.16 7.15 22.10
CA GLU A 248 -10.81 7.24 23.41
C GLU A 248 -10.65 5.97 24.27
N VAL A 249 -10.41 4.81 23.69
CA VAL A 249 -10.21 3.55 24.44
C VAL A 249 -8.73 3.25 24.72
N LEU A 250 -7.80 4.12 24.34
CA LEU A 250 -6.39 3.96 24.66
C LEU A 250 -6.15 4.00 26.16
N THR A 251 -5.18 3.25 26.63
CA THR A 251 -4.71 3.23 28.02
C THR A 251 -3.42 4.04 28.17
N PRO A 252 -3.04 4.52 29.37
CA PRO A 252 -1.84 5.36 29.55
C PRO A 252 -0.51 4.75 29.11
N ASP A 253 -0.48 3.43 28.84
CA ASP A 253 0.69 2.71 28.32
C ASP A 253 0.49 2.23 26.88
N SER A 254 -0.47 2.80 26.16
CA SER A 254 -0.74 2.49 24.76
C SER A 254 -0.59 3.71 23.85
N ALA A 255 -0.38 3.42 22.57
CA ALA A 255 -0.33 4.42 21.51
C ALA A 255 -1.05 3.92 20.25
N LEU A 256 -1.60 4.87 19.50
CA LEU A 256 -2.23 4.68 18.20
C LEU A 256 -1.38 5.33 17.13
N VAL A 257 -1.09 4.59 16.08
CA VAL A 257 -0.61 5.15 14.81
C VAL A 257 -1.67 4.93 13.73
N VAL A 258 -1.94 5.97 12.94
CA VAL A 258 -2.86 5.95 11.79
C VAL A 258 -2.09 6.29 10.53
N THR A 259 -2.22 5.43 9.52
CA THR A 259 -1.56 5.59 8.23
C THR A 259 -2.47 5.11 7.10
N ALA A 260 -1.97 5.18 5.87
CA ALA A 260 -2.63 4.64 4.68
C ALA A 260 -1.68 3.77 3.87
N ASP A 261 -2.23 3.01 2.95
CA ASP A 261 -1.47 2.20 2.01
C ASP A 261 -1.15 2.94 0.71
N HIS A 262 -1.95 3.90 0.32
CA HIS A 262 -1.78 4.83 -0.81
C HIS A 262 -2.80 5.97 -0.74
N GLY A 263 -2.67 6.92 -1.66
CA GLY A 263 -3.72 7.88 -1.94
C GLY A 263 -4.50 7.52 -3.21
N MET A 264 -5.17 8.51 -3.85
CA MET A 264 -6.05 8.25 -4.98
C MET A 264 -6.22 9.49 -5.86
N VAL A 265 -6.45 9.27 -7.15
CA VAL A 265 -6.83 10.31 -8.12
C VAL A 265 -8.10 9.92 -8.87
N ASP A 266 -8.97 10.89 -9.17
CA ASP A 266 -10.12 10.66 -10.05
C ASP A 266 -9.66 10.73 -11.50
N VAL A 267 -10.02 9.72 -12.30
CA VAL A 267 -9.68 9.61 -13.72
C VAL A 267 -10.92 9.87 -14.56
N PRO A 268 -10.99 10.99 -15.31
CA PRO A 268 -12.10 11.26 -16.23
C PRO A 268 -12.16 10.23 -17.38
N ASP A 269 -13.35 9.97 -17.91
CA ASP A 269 -13.57 8.99 -19.00
C ASP A 269 -12.70 9.28 -20.24
N ASP A 270 -12.48 10.55 -20.58
CA ASP A 270 -11.66 10.98 -21.72
C ASP A 270 -10.15 10.87 -21.46
N HIS A 271 -9.76 10.59 -20.24
CA HIS A 271 -8.37 10.26 -19.87
C HIS A 271 -8.12 8.75 -19.76
N MET A 272 -9.11 7.90 -20.00
CA MET A 272 -8.97 6.45 -20.04
C MET A 272 -8.52 5.99 -21.41
N ILE A 273 -7.28 5.50 -21.50
CA ILE A 273 -6.70 4.95 -22.73
C ILE A 273 -6.97 3.45 -22.76
N ILE A 274 -7.81 2.98 -23.68
CA ILE A 274 -8.05 1.55 -23.86
C ILE A 274 -6.91 0.96 -24.69
N ALA A 275 -6.13 0.03 -24.13
CA ALA A 275 -4.94 -0.52 -24.76
C ALA A 275 -5.24 -1.18 -26.11
N GLU A 276 -6.36 -1.90 -26.20
CA GLU A 276 -6.81 -2.56 -27.43
C GLU A 276 -7.21 -1.60 -28.54
N ASP A 277 -7.56 -0.35 -28.21
CA ASP A 277 -7.96 0.67 -29.19
C ASP A 277 -6.79 1.54 -29.66
N GLN A 278 -5.63 1.39 -29.02
CA GLN A 278 -4.42 2.10 -29.41
C GLN A 278 -3.55 1.24 -30.30
N ALA A 279 -3.49 1.58 -31.57
CA ALA A 279 -2.67 0.87 -32.53
C ALA A 279 -1.20 0.80 -32.03
N GLY A 280 -0.73 -0.39 -31.80
CA GLY A 280 0.67 -0.68 -31.42
C GLY A 280 0.93 -0.85 -29.93
N LEU A 281 0.04 -0.46 -28.99
CA LEU A 281 0.32 -0.68 -27.57
C LEU A 281 0.46 -2.16 -27.23
N LEU A 282 -0.35 -3.04 -27.83
CA LEU A 282 -0.29 -4.48 -27.58
C LEU A 282 0.58 -5.25 -28.60
N ALA A 283 1.28 -4.57 -29.51
CA ALA A 283 2.19 -5.26 -30.43
C ALA A 283 3.43 -5.78 -29.67
N ASP A 284 3.80 -7.02 -29.89
CA ASP A 284 4.89 -7.74 -29.22
C ASP A 284 4.74 -7.77 -27.68
N VAL A 285 3.52 -7.69 -27.17
CA VAL A 285 3.19 -7.85 -25.77
C VAL A 285 2.60 -9.24 -25.54
N ASP A 286 3.25 -10.04 -24.70
CA ASP A 286 2.81 -11.39 -24.36
C ASP A 286 1.66 -11.36 -23.35
N GLU A 287 1.82 -10.57 -22.28
CA GLU A 287 0.85 -10.40 -21.21
C GLU A 287 0.85 -8.95 -20.70
N LEU A 288 -0.31 -8.50 -20.24
CA LEU A 288 -0.47 -7.20 -19.60
C LEU A 288 -0.99 -7.41 -18.17
N GLY A 289 -0.22 -6.94 -17.19
CA GLY A 289 -0.57 -6.92 -15.77
C GLY A 289 -0.58 -5.50 -15.21
N GLY A 290 -0.49 -5.41 -13.90
CA GLY A 290 -0.55 -4.14 -13.16
C GLY A 290 -1.97 -3.69 -12.86
N GLU A 291 -2.11 -2.44 -12.66
CA GLU A 291 -3.35 -1.67 -12.47
C GLU A 291 -3.45 -0.53 -13.51
N PRO A 292 -4.61 0.16 -13.64
CA PRO A 292 -4.78 1.20 -14.65
C PRO A 292 -3.75 2.33 -14.61
N ARG A 293 -3.20 2.60 -13.43
CA ARG A 293 -2.24 3.68 -13.21
C ARG A 293 -0.78 3.23 -13.32
N THR A 294 -0.52 1.91 -13.19
CA THR A 294 0.81 1.33 -13.44
C THR A 294 0.70 0.00 -14.14
N ARG A 295 1.08 -0.07 -15.41
CA ARG A 295 1.04 -1.32 -16.19
C ARG A 295 2.37 -2.06 -16.13
N HIS A 296 2.27 -3.36 -15.89
CA HIS A 296 3.33 -4.33 -16.11
C HIS A 296 3.15 -4.95 -17.50
N VAL A 297 4.07 -4.68 -18.38
CA VAL A 297 4.07 -5.21 -19.76
C VAL A 297 5.12 -6.30 -19.84
N TYR A 298 4.71 -7.51 -20.16
CA TYR A 298 5.61 -8.65 -20.32
C TYR A 298 5.86 -8.90 -21.81
N THR A 299 7.14 -9.01 -22.18
CA THR A 299 7.57 -9.09 -23.59
C THR A 299 9.00 -9.60 -23.71
N ASP A 300 9.30 -10.28 -24.81
CA ASP A 300 10.66 -10.66 -25.15
C ASP A 300 11.45 -9.50 -25.84
N HIS A 301 10.80 -8.34 -26.09
CA HIS A 301 11.37 -7.19 -26.78
C HIS A 301 11.25 -5.88 -25.96
N PRO A 302 11.84 -5.81 -24.74
CA PRO A 302 11.57 -4.72 -23.80
C PRO A 302 11.94 -3.33 -24.32
N ASP A 303 13.06 -3.19 -25.03
CA ASP A 303 13.51 -1.88 -25.53
C ASP A 303 12.57 -1.33 -26.62
N GLU A 304 12.19 -2.16 -27.59
CA GLU A 304 11.29 -1.78 -28.68
C GLU A 304 9.88 -1.50 -28.17
N VAL A 305 9.39 -2.29 -27.22
CA VAL A 305 8.08 -2.09 -26.60
C VAL A 305 8.09 -0.82 -25.74
N ALA A 306 9.12 -0.60 -24.94
CA ALA A 306 9.24 0.62 -24.15
C ALA A 306 9.26 1.89 -25.02
N GLU A 307 10.01 1.89 -26.11
CA GLU A 307 10.08 3.01 -27.04
C GLU A 307 8.72 3.29 -27.71
N ARG A 308 8.01 2.23 -28.10
CA ARG A 308 6.68 2.31 -28.69
C ARG A 308 5.66 2.87 -27.68
N TRP A 309 5.68 2.40 -26.44
CA TRP A 309 4.82 2.89 -25.37
C TRP A 309 5.11 4.36 -25.06
N ARG A 310 6.40 4.77 -25.01
CA ARG A 310 6.80 6.18 -24.86
C ARG A 310 6.24 7.05 -25.99
N SER A 311 6.35 6.57 -27.22
CA SER A 311 5.84 7.30 -28.40
C SER A 311 4.32 7.47 -28.38
N ILE A 312 3.58 6.43 -27.99
CA ILE A 312 2.11 6.44 -28.00
C ILE A 312 1.55 7.22 -26.80
N LEU A 313 2.11 7.00 -25.60
CA LEU A 313 1.63 7.65 -24.38
C LEU A 313 2.16 9.08 -24.23
N ALA A 314 3.29 9.39 -24.82
CA ALA A 314 3.92 10.72 -24.80
C ALA A 314 4.07 11.28 -23.36
N ASP A 315 3.53 12.45 -23.09
CA ASP A 315 3.55 13.14 -21.80
C ASP A 315 2.56 12.58 -20.76
N ARG A 316 1.75 11.56 -21.12
CA ARG A 316 0.75 10.95 -20.25
C ARG A 316 1.30 9.84 -19.35
N ALA A 317 2.51 9.37 -19.61
CA ALA A 317 3.16 8.34 -18.79
C ALA A 317 4.67 8.46 -18.78
N MET A 318 5.30 8.04 -17.69
CA MET A 318 6.71 7.67 -17.65
C MET A 318 6.81 6.17 -17.92
N VAL A 319 7.53 5.79 -18.99
CA VAL A 319 7.69 4.39 -19.37
C VAL A 319 9.14 3.98 -19.19
N LEU A 320 9.35 2.93 -18.41
CA LEU A 320 10.66 2.40 -18.03
C LEU A 320 10.78 0.93 -18.43
N THR A 321 11.99 0.52 -18.81
CA THR A 321 12.31 -0.91 -18.76
C THR A 321 12.46 -1.36 -17.30
N ALA A 322 12.36 -2.66 -17.03
CA ALA A 322 12.59 -3.21 -15.69
C ALA A 322 13.95 -2.76 -15.11
N ASP A 323 15.00 -2.80 -15.91
CA ASP A 323 16.34 -2.41 -15.47
C ASP A 323 16.42 -0.92 -15.10
N GLN A 324 15.74 -0.05 -15.84
CA GLN A 324 15.63 1.37 -15.47
C GLN A 324 14.89 1.59 -14.17
N ALA A 325 13.77 0.89 -13.96
CA ALA A 325 12.99 0.97 -12.72
C ALA A 325 13.79 0.48 -11.50
N LEU A 326 14.53 -0.62 -11.65
CA LEU A 326 15.42 -1.14 -10.62
C LEU A 326 16.59 -0.19 -10.34
N HIS A 327 17.19 0.40 -11.36
CA HIS A 327 18.28 1.39 -11.20
C HIS A 327 17.81 2.66 -10.46
N MET A 328 16.57 3.08 -10.70
CA MET A 328 15.94 4.20 -9.96
C MET A 328 15.57 3.84 -8.51
N GLY A 329 15.69 2.58 -8.11
CA GLY A 329 15.36 2.13 -6.75
C GLY A 329 13.87 2.10 -6.44
N LEU A 330 12.99 2.06 -7.46
CA LEU A 330 11.53 2.13 -7.28
C LEU A 330 10.97 0.98 -6.43
N LEU A 331 11.63 -0.17 -6.45
CA LEU A 331 11.20 -1.37 -5.71
C LEU A 331 12.04 -1.62 -4.44
N GLY A 332 12.94 -0.69 -4.09
CA GLY A 332 13.85 -0.81 -2.97
C GLY A 332 14.88 -1.92 -3.16
N LYS A 333 15.21 -2.62 -2.07
CA LYS A 333 16.15 -3.75 -2.10
C LYS A 333 15.61 -4.86 -2.98
N TRP A 334 16.37 -5.19 -4.03
CA TRP A 334 15.94 -6.14 -5.04
C TRP A 334 16.50 -7.54 -4.80
N ASP A 335 15.61 -8.54 -4.81
CA ASP A 335 15.96 -9.96 -4.90
C ASP A 335 15.82 -10.42 -6.36
N PRO A 336 16.91 -10.88 -7.02
CA PRO A 336 16.86 -11.35 -8.39
C PRO A 336 15.86 -12.50 -8.63
N ALA A 337 15.50 -13.26 -7.62
CA ALA A 337 14.47 -14.30 -7.70
C ALA A 337 13.08 -13.73 -8.04
N MET A 338 12.85 -12.44 -7.87
CA MET A 338 11.58 -11.77 -8.18
C MET A 338 11.48 -11.33 -9.65
N ARG A 339 12.53 -11.48 -10.46
CA ARG A 339 12.59 -10.92 -11.82
C ARG A 339 11.43 -11.33 -12.72
N ASN A 340 10.99 -12.59 -12.66
CA ASN A 340 9.89 -13.09 -13.48
C ASN A 340 8.52 -12.50 -13.11
N ARG A 341 8.38 -11.91 -11.90
CA ARG A 341 7.15 -11.29 -11.45
C ARG A 341 7.01 -9.84 -11.93
N LEU A 342 8.15 -9.18 -12.18
CA LEU A 342 8.20 -7.80 -12.64
C LEU A 342 7.97 -7.75 -14.15
N GLY A 343 7.13 -6.82 -14.61
CA GLY A 343 7.00 -6.54 -16.05
C GLY A 343 8.34 -6.14 -16.67
N ASP A 344 8.57 -6.52 -17.92
CA ASP A 344 9.76 -6.16 -18.66
C ASP A 344 9.77 -4.68 -19.02
N VAL A 345 8.56 -4.08 -19.14
CA VAL A 345 8.32 -2.66 -19.26
C VAL A 345 7.26 -2.24 -18.22
N LEU A 346 7.48 -1.10 -17.58
CA LEU A 346 6.58 -0.49 -16.62
C LEU A 346 6.13 0.88 -17.14
N ALA A 347 4.82 1.13 -17.10
CA ALA A 347 4.25 2.42 -17.51
C ALA A 347 3.53 3.05 -16.32
N PHE A 348 4.12 4.12 -15.77
CA PHE A 348 3.57 4.92 -14.67
C PHE A 348 2.80 6.10 -15.24
N MET A 349 1.50 6.14 -15.00
CA MET A 349 0.62 7.16 -15.57
C MET A 349 0.75 8.50 -14.84
N ARG A 350 0.76 9.58 -15.59
CA ARG A 350 0.87 10.96 -15.10
C ARG A 350 -0.50 11.60 -14.88
N GLY A 351 -0.55 12.61 -14.02
CA GLY A 351 -1.77 13.36 -13.74
C GLY A 351 -2.97 12.44 -13.51
N GLN A 352 -4.03 12.64 -14.26
CA GLN A 352 -5.27 11.86 -14.18
C GLN A 352 -5.44 10.86 -15.35
N TRP A 353 -4.36 10.42 -16.00
CA TRP A 353 -4.41 9.43 -17.08
C TRP A 353 -4.37 7.99 -16.57
N ALA A 354 -5.01 7.09 -17.30
CA ALA A 354 -4.97 5.65 -17.04
C ALA A 354 -4.90 4.84 -18.34
N VAL A 355 -4.22 3.70 -18.32
CA VAL A 355 -4.30 2.70 -19.41
C VAL A 355 -5.16 1.55 -18.93
N MET A 356 -6.31 1.39 -19.58
CA MET A 356 -7.30 0.35 -19.31
C MET A 356 -7.12 -0.83 -20.27
N THR A 357 -7.61 -2.02 -19.89
CA THR A 357 -7.68 -3.17 -20.80
C THR A 357 -9.00 -3.91 -20.65
N ARG A 358 -9.56 -4.38 -21.77
CA ARG A 358 -10.78 -5.21 -21.78
C ARG A 358 -10.55 -6.61 -21.17
N GLN A 359 -9.30 -6.99 -20.99
CA GLN A 359 -8.97 -8.24 -20.27
C GLN A 359 -9.29 -8.14 -18.76
N MET A 360 -9.37 -6.92 -18.21
CA MET A 360 -9.69 -6.62 -16.82
C MET A 360 -10.97 -5.75 -16.72
N PRO A 361 -12.16 -6.28 -17.06
CA PRO A 361 -13.36 -5.48 -17.27
C PRO A 361 -13.84 -4.72 -16.01
N ARG A 362 -13.45 -5.15 -14.81
CA ARG A 362 -13.80 -4.45 -13.55
C ARG A 362 -13.14 -3.08 -13.45
N GLU A 363 -11.98 -2.89 -14.05
CA GLU A 363 -11.28 -1.60 -14.05
C GLU A 363 -12.05 -0.53 -14.80
N MET A 364 -12.83 -0.92 -15.82
CA MET A 364 -13.60 0.01 -16.67
C MET A 364 -14.69 0.78 -15.93
N SER A 365 -15.03 0.42 -14.70
CA SER A 365 -16.04 1.09 -13.88
C SER A 365 -15.47 1.94 -12.74
N LEU A 366 -14.15 2.01 -12.62
CA LEU A 366 -13.48 2.79 -11.58
C LEU A 366 -13.49 4.28 -11.95
N ILE A 367 -13.73 5.13 -10.95
CA ILE A 367 -13.61 6.59 -11.04
C ILE A 367 -12.31 7.02 -10.35
N GLY A 368 -12.20 6.79 -9.04
CA GLY A 368 -10.95 6.93 -8.32
C GLY A 368 -10.03 5.75 -8.62
N MET A 369 -8.76 6.04 -8.87
CA MET A 369 -7.73 5.05 -9.20
C MET A 369 -6.42 5.42 -8.51
N HIS A 370 -5.55 4.43 -8.37
CA HIS A 370 -4.22 4.55 -7.77
C HIS A 370 -3.27 3.53 -8.42
N GLY A 371 -1.99 3.60 -8.11
CA GLY A 371 -0.97 2.67 -8.60
C GLY A 371 0.30 3.39 -9.07
N SER A 372 0.23 4.68 -9.43
CA SER A 372 1.35 5.42 -10.01
C SER A 372 2.20 6.16 -8.96
N LEU A 373 3.00 7.10 -9.43
CA LEU A 373 4.00 7.83 -8.64
C LEU A 373 3.59 9.27 -8.33
N THR A 374 2.36 9.70 -8.66
CA THR A 374 1.96 11.07 -8.35
C THR A 374 1.95 11.31 -6.84
N ASP A 375 2.15 12.54 -6.43
CA ASP A 375 2.13 12.93 -5.02
C ASP A 375 0.77 12.62 -4.35
N ASP A 376 -0.35 12.74 -5.09
CA ASP A 376 -1.69 12.35 -4.63
C ASP A 376 -1.82 10.84 -4.33
N GLU A 377 -1.04 10.00 -5.00
CA GLU A 377 -1.05 8.53 -4.82
C GLU A 377 0.02 8.07 -3.82
N MET A 378 1.21 8.68 -3.86
CA MET A 378 2.40 8.22 -3.11
C MET A 378 2.47 8.77 -1.68
N LEU A 379 2.00 10.01 -1.44
CA LEU A 379 2.10 10.61 -0.13
C LEU A 379 0.98 10.14 0.80
N ILE A 380 1.37 9.53 1.90
CA ILE A 380 0.47 9.01 2.93
C ILE A 380 0.67 9.73 4.25
N PRO A 381 -0.36 9.85 5.11
CA PRO A 381 -0.19 10.34 6.46
C PRO A 381 0.50 9.29 7.34
N LEU A 382 1.25 9.75 8.35
CA LEU A 382 1.60 8.97 9.52
C LEU A 382 1.29 9.81 10.74
N LEU A 383 0.16 9.53 11.36
CA LEU A 383 -0.38 10.27 12.50
C LEU A 383 -0.28 9.40 13.75
N TYR A 384 -0.08 10.00 14.93
CA TYR A 384 -0.04 9.23 16.18
C TYR A 384 -0.57 10.02 17.37
N CYS A 385 -1.07 9.30 18.36
CA CYS A 385 -1.39 9.82 19.69
C CYS A 385 -1.10 8.77 20.77
N GLU A 386 -0.95 9.25 22.01
CA GLU A 386 -0.79 8.43 23.21
C GLU A 386 -2.10 8.43 24.00
N GLY A 387 -2.33 7.35 24.80
CA GLY A 387 -3.48 7.23 25.67
C GLY A 387 -3.37 7.98 27.00
#